data_8674c609ad5e1b2cda7c2a2706361638
#
_entry.id   8674c609ad5e1b2cda7c2a2706361638
#
_cell.length_a   1.000
_cell.length_b   1.000
_cell.length_c   1.000
_cell.angle_alpha   90.00
_cell.angle_beta   90.00
_cell.angle_gamma   90.00
#
_symmetry.space_group_name_H-M   'P 1'
#
loop_
_entity.id
_entity.type
_entity.pdbx_description
1 polymer ?
#
loop_
_entity_poly.entity_id
_entity_poly.type
_entity_poly.pdbx_seq_one_letter_code
_entity_poly.pdbx_strand_id
1 'polypeptide(L)'
;MSSVSFILHKPQLSENIGACARAIKNFSFNKLVVISPKPTFPNDKIIATSVGAKEIIKNCKLYESLESAIKNVDYVIATSSRFRNKNIKHITLNELSKIDFSKKIGFLFGSEASGLSNLSLIHI
;
A
#
# COMPACT_ATOMS: atom_id res chain seq x y z
N MET A 1 9.03 14.87 -6.89
CA MET A 1 8.18 13.71 -7.13
C MET A 1 8.29 12.69 -6.03
N SER A 2 7.18 12.14 -5.65
CA SER A 2 7.14 11.19 -4.57
C SER A 2 7.68 9.84 -5.00
N SER A 3 8.56 9.27 -4.18
CA SER A 3 8.99 7.88 -4.31
C SER A 3 8.18 6.96 -3.39
N VAL A 4 7.02 7.45 -2.96
CA VAL A 4 6.13 6.73 -2.07
C VAL A 4 5.11 5.94 -2.88
N SER A 5 4.98 4.66 -2.55
CA SER A 5 3.93 3.81 -3.11
C SER A 5 3.06 3.26 -1.98
N PHE A 6 1.82 2.96 -2.30
CA PHE A 6 0.86 2.38 -1.37
C PHE A 6 0.56 0.96 -1.83
N ILE A 7 0.79 0.00 -0.96
CA ILE A 7 0.74 -1.42 -1.29
C ILE A 7 -0.39 -2.06 -0.50
N LEU A 8 -1.36 -2.62 -1.22
CA LEU A 8 -2.46 -3.37 -0.61
C LEU A 8 -2.15 -4.86 -0.74
N HIS A 9 -2.03 -5.53 0.39
CA HIS A 9 -1.72 -6.96 0.44
C HIS A 9 -3.00 -7.77 0.62
N LYS A 10 -3.36 -8.50 -0.41
CA LYS A 10 -4.55 -9.37 -0.43
C LYS A 10 -5.83 -8.64 -0.04
N PRO A 11 -6.14 -7.50 -0.70
CA PRO A 11 -7.39 -6.80 -0.39
C PRO A 11 -8.58 -7.68 -0.74
N GLN A 12 -9.62 -7.64 0.08
CA GLN A 12 -10.79 -8.50 -0.07
C GLN A 12 -11.98 -7.80 -0.71
N LEU A 13 -12.10 -6.49 -0.53
CA LEU A 13 -13.26 -5.74 -0.99
C LEU A 13 -12.88 -4.77 -2.11
N SER A 14 -13.65 -4.84 -3.21
CA SER A 14 -13.45 -3.95 -4.35
C SER A 14 -13.58 -2.48 -3.98
N GLU A 15 -14.59 -2.13 -3.18
CA GLU A 15 -14.83 -0.75 -2.78
C GLU A 15 -13.68 -0.16 -1.98
N ASN A 16 -12.94 -0.98 -1.22
CA ASN A 16 -11.79 -0.50 -0.48
C ASN A 16 -10.61 -0.18 -1.39
N ILE A 17 -10.46 -0.93 -2.47
CA ILE A 17 -9.43 -0.64 -3.47
C ILE A 17 -9.72 0.71 -4.14
N GLY A 18 -10.97 0.94 -4.55
CA GLY A 18 -11.37 2.21 -5.15
C GLY A 18 -11.24 3.39 -4.19
N ALA A 19 -11.66 3.19 -2.95
CA ALA A 19 -11.53 4.24 -1.92
C ALA A 19 -10.07 4.57 -1.64
N CYS A 20 -9.19 3.57 -1.64
CA CYS A 20 -7.76 3.77 -1.46
C CYS A 20 -7.17 4.62 -2.59
N ALA A 21 -7.55 4.33 -3.83
CA ALA A 21 -7.10 5.14 -4.98
C ALA A 21 -7.52 6.61 -4.83
N ARG A 22 -8.74 6.85 -4.37
CA ARG A 22 -9.22 8.22 -4.12
C ARG A 22 -8.41 8.92 -3.05
N ALA A 23 -8.12 8.22 -1.95
CA ALA A 23 -7.32 8.79 -0.86
C ALA A 23 -5.90 9.12 -1.34
N ILE A 24 -5.30 8.22 -2.11
CA ILE A 24 -3.96 8.44 -2.68
C ILE A 24 -3.94 9.72 -3.51
N LYS A 25 -4.92 9.89 -4.37
CA LYS A 25 -5.01 11.08 -5.21
C LYS A 25 -5.24 12.35 -4.38
N ASN A 26 -6.13 12.28 -3.40
CA ASN A 26 -6.47 13.44 -2.57
C ASN A 26 -5.26 13.98 -1.79
N PHE A 27 -4.30 13.11 -1.47
CA PHE A 27 -3.07 13.50 -0.79
C PHE A 27 -1.90 13.72 -1.75
N SER A 28 -2.19 13.85 -3.03
CA SER A 28 -1.21 14.17 -4.08
C SER A 28 -0.17 13.08 -4.34
N PHE A 29 -0.53 11.84 -4.05
CA PHE A 29 0.25 10.67 -4.45
C PHE A 29 -0.39 10.01 -5.66
N ASN A 30 0.30 9.09 -6.29
CA ASN A 30 -0.19 8.47 -7.52
C ASN A 30 0.18 7.00 -7.71
N LYS A 31 0.87 6.38 -6.76
CA LYS A 31 1.36 5.01 -6.93
C LYS A 31 0.60 4.03 -6.05
N LEU A 32 -0.16 3.17 -6.68
CA LEU A 32 -0.87 2.07 -6.04
C LEU A 32 -0.31 0.74 -6.54
N VAL A 33 -0.04 -0.15 -5.61
CA VAL A 33 0.40 -1.52 -5.87
C VAL A 33 -0.56 -2.46 -5.16
N VAL A 34 -1.01 -3.52 -5.85
CA VAL A 34 -1.92 -4.50 -5.28
C VAL A 34 -1.31 -5.88 -5.40
N ILE A 35 -1.31 -6.63 -4.31
CA ILE A 35 -0.78 -7.98 -4.25
C ILE A 35 -1.94 -8.96 -4.07
N SER A 36 -2.11 -9.88 -5.02
CA SER A 36 -3.08 -10.99 -4.96
C SER A 36 -4.46 -10.56 -4.44
N PRO A 37 -5.15 -9.64 -5.11
CA PRO A 37 -6.48 -9.22 -4.66
C PRO A 37 -7.47 -10.38 -4.75
N LYS A 38 -8.40 -10.45 -3.80
CA LYS A 38 -9.47 -11.45 -3.84
C LYS A 38 -10.45 -11.17 -4.99
N PRO A 39 -10.91 -9.91 -5.21
CA PRO A 39 -11.73 -9.61 -6.37
C PRO A 39 -10.93 -9.67 -7.66
N THR A 40 -11.62 -9.88 -8.77
CA THR A 40 -11.03 -9.71 -10.09
C THR A 40 -10.59 -8.25 -10.25
N PHE A 41 -9.39 -8.03 -10.74
CA PHE A 41 -8.85 -6.69 -10.86
C PHE A 41 -8.45 -6.38 -12.31
N PRO A 42 -8.91 -5.24 -12.87
CA PRO A 42 -9.94 -4.37 -12.30
C PRO A 42 -11.34 -4.94 -12.50
N ASN A 43 -12.32 -4.36 -11.83
CA ASN A 43 -13.72 -4.70 -12.05
C ASN A 43 -14.58 -3.44 -11.97
N ASP A 44 -15.86 -3.56 -12.33
CA ASP A 44 -16.75 -2.39 -12.39
C ASP A 44 -16.91 -1.69 -11.04
N LYS A 45 -16.91 -2.44 -9.96
CA LYS A 45 -17.07 -1.87 -8.62
C LYS A 45 -15.83 -1.09 -8.18
N ILE A 46 -14.66 -1.59 -8.51
CA ILE A 46 -13.41 -0.86 -8.26
C ILE A 46 -13.42 0.46 -9.03
N ILE A 47 -13.81 0.42 -10.30
CA ILE A 47 -13.86 1.61 -11.14
C ILE A 47 -14.90 2.60 -10.61
N ALA A 48 -16.08 2.12 -10.25
CA ALA A 48 -17.16 2.95 -9.75
C ALA A 48 -16.79 3.66 -8.44
N THR A 49 -16.05 2.98 -7.55
CA THR A 49 -15.66 3.53 -6.26
C THR A 49 -14.38 4.37 -6.32
N SER A 50 -13.70 4.39 -7.46
CA SER A 50 -12.48 5.19 -7.66
C SER A 50 -12.76 6.50 -8.41
N VAL A 51 -13.94 7.07 -8.24
CA VAL A 51 -14.34 8.31 -8.93
C VAL A 51 -13.29 9.41 -8.71
N GLY A 52 -12.83 10.00 -9.82
CA GLY A 52 -11.79 11.02 -9.78
C GLY A 52 -10.37 10.48 -9.66
N ALA A 53 -10.21 9.18 -9.45
CA ALA A 53 -8.91 8.55 -9.29
C ALA A 53 -8.74 7.32 -10.19
N LYS A 54 -9.45 7.27 -11.30
CA LYS A 54 -9.41 6.13 -12.23
C LYS A 54 -8.02 5.91 -12.82
N GLU A 55 -7.25 6.97 -12.98
CA GLU A 55 -5.87 6.87 -13.47
C GLU A 55 -4.99 6.05 -12.55
N ILE A 56 -5.20 6.17 -11.24
CA ILE A 56 -4.43 5.41 -10.26
C ILE A 56 -4.72 3.93 -10.40
N ILE A 57 -5.99 3.57 -10.62
CA ILE A 57 -6.37 2.18 -10.89
C ILE A 57 -5.76 1.70 -12.21
N LYS A 58 -5.83 2.51 -13.26
CA LYS A 58 -5.30 2.18 -14.58
C LYS A 58 -3.79 1.91 -14.54
N ASN A 59 -3.07 2.70 -13.76
CA ASN A 59 -1.62 2.60 -13.65
C ASN A 59 -1.15 1.72 -12.50
N CYS A 60 -2.08 1.10 -11.78
CA CYS A 60 -1.79 0.21 -10.67
C CYS A 60 -0.98 -1.00 -11.15
N LYS A 61 -0.01 -1.40 -10.34
CA LYS A 61 0.78 -2.60 -10.59
C LYS A 61 0.26 -3.75 -9.76
N LEU A 62 0.10 -4.90 -10.39
CA LEU A 62 -0.34 -6.13 -9.75
C LEU A 62 0.84 -7.08 -9.58
N TYR A 63 0.94 -7.67 -8.42
CA TYR A 63 1.93 -8.69 -8.12
C TYR A 63 1.27 -9.89 -7.45
N GLU A 64 1.90 -11.04 -7.55
CA GLU A 64 1.41 -12.26 -6.91
C GLU A 64 1.98 -12.47 -5.52
N SER A 65 3.11 -11.82 -5.21
CA SER A 65 3.77 -11.98 -3.93
C SER A 65 4.28 -10.65 -3.40
N LEU A 66 4.39 -10.57 -2.07
CA LEU A 66 4.98 -9.42 -1.41
C LEU A 66 6.42 -9.20 -1.86
N GLU A 67 7.19 -10.27 -1.98
CA GLU A 67 8.59 -10.20 -2.40
C GLU A 67 8.76 -9.51 -3.74
N SER A 68 7.92 -9.86 -4.71
CA SER A 68 7.95 -9.23 -6.03
C SER A 68 7.56 -7.75 -5.94
N ALA A 69 6.58 -7.43 -5.13
CA ALA A 69 6.03 -6.08 -5.02
C ALA A 69 7.01 -5.09 -4.39
N ILE A 70 7.84 -5.55 -3.47
CA ILE A 70 8.76 -4.67 -2.72
C ILE A 70 10.19 -4.69 -3.23
N LYS A 71 10.42 -5.37 -4.32
CA LYS A 71 11.78 -5.55 -4.87
C LYS A 71 12.50 -4.23 -5.15
N ASN A 72 11.76 -3.21 -5.55
CA ASN A 72 12.33 -1.92 -5.95
C ASN A 72 12.14 -0.81 -4.92
N VAL A 73 11.75 -1.14 -3.69
CA VAL A 73 11.66 -0.15 -2.62
C VAL A 73 12.81 -0.34 -1.62
N ASP A 74 13.18 0.74 -0.96
CA ASP A 74 14.26 0.71 0.05
C ASP A 74 13.71 0.36 1.43
N TYR A 75 12.52 0.86 1.75
CA TYR A 75 11.88 0.64 3.04
C TYR A 75 10.41 0.32 2.85
N VAL A 76 9.90 -0.55 3.69
CA VAL A 76 8.47 -0.83 3.78
C VAL A 76 7.99 -0.44 5.17
N ILE A 77 6.96 0.39 5.22
CA ILE A 77 6.29 0.73 6.47
C ILE A 77 4.98 -0.04 6.48
N ALA A 78 4.91 -1.05 7.33
CA ALA A 78 3.74 -1.91 7.39
C ALA A 78 2.82 -1.49 8.53
N THR A 79 1.53 -1.53 8.27
CA THR A 79 0.49 -1.17 9.24
C THR A 79 -0.09 -2.41 9.93
N SER A 80 0.47 -3.58 9.67
CA SER A 80 0.00 -4.84 10.24
C SER A 80 1.10 -5.49 11.06
N SER A 81 0.74 -6.03 12.22
CA SER A 81 1.66 -6.77 13.08
C SER A 81 1.97 -8.18 12.60
N ARG A 82 1.33 -8.62 11.51
CA ARG A 82 1.49 -9.99 10.99
C ARG A 82 2.76 -10.22 10.20
N PHE A 83 3.42 -9.16 9.76
CA PHE A 83 4.64 -9.32 9.01
C PHE A 83 5.80 -9.56 9.95
N ARG A 84 6.43 -10.72 9.80
CA ARG A 84 7.58 -11.12 10.60
C ARG A 84 8.80 -11.16 9.69
N ASN A 85 9.74 -10.29 9.98
CA ASN A 85 11.00 -10.24 9.28
C ASN A 85 12.07 -9.86 10.31
N LYS A 86 13.26 -10.37 10.13
CA LYS A 86 14.37 -10.10 11.05
C LYS A 86 14.73 -8.62 11.15
N ASN A 87 14.41 -7.85 10.13
CA ASN A 87 14.74 -6.42 10.04
C ASN A 87 13.56 -5.52 10.40
N ILE A 88 12.56 -6.05 11.10
CA ILE A 88 11.39 -5.29 11.50
C ILE A 88 11.73 -4.43 12.71
N LYS A 89 11.43 -3.15 12.60
CA LYS A 89 11.48 -2.21 13.70
C LYS A 89 10.11 -1.60 13.90
N HIS A 90 9.57 -1.71 15.09
CA HIS A 90 8.31 -1.06 15.44
C HIS A 90 8.55 0.43 15.64
N ILE A 91 7.71 1.25 15.03
CA ILE A 91 7.81 2.70 15.11
C ILE A 91 6.50 3.31 15.52
N THR A 92 6.57 4.50 16.11
CA THR A 92 5.39 5.29 16.46
C THR A 92 5.03 6.22 15.31
N LEU A 93 3.83 6.79 15.35
CA LEU A 93 3.43 7.80 14.37
C LEU A 93 4.38 9.00 14.40
N ASN A 94 4.88 9.36 15.57
CA ASN A 94 5.84 10.47 15.69
C ASN A 94 7.15 10.18 14.96
N GLU A 95 7.55 8.92 14.93
CA GLU A 95 8.78 8.53 14.25
C GLU A 95 8.65 8.56 12.73
N LEU A 96 7.44 8.58 12.19
CA LEU A 96 7.21 8.73 10.75
C LEU A 96 7.80 10.02 10.22
N SER A 97 7.78 11.09 11.02
CA SER A 97 8.33 12.38 10.60
C SER A 97 9.86 12.33 10.40
N LYS A 98 10.51 11.31 10.94
CA LYS A 98 11.97 11.14 10.84
C LYS A 98 12.37 10.24 9.67
N ILE A 99 11.42 9.70 8.93
CA ILE A 99 11.70 8.84 7.78
C ILE A 99 12.28 9.69 6.64
N ASP A 100 13.30 9.16 6.00
CA ASP A 100 13.91 9.82 4.84
C ASP A 100 13.08 9.53 3.58
N PHE A 101 12.20 10.46 3.25
CA PHE A 101 11.32 10.34 2.09
C PHE A 101 12.03 10.59 0.75
N SER A 102 13.34 10.83 0.76
CA SER A 102 14.12 10.79 -0.48
C SER A 102 14.34 9.36 -0.97
N LYS A 103 14.18 8.38 -0.10
CA LYS A 103 14.26 6.97 -0.44
C LYS A 103 12.94 6.47 -1.03
N LYS A 104 12.98 5.30 -1.67
CA LYS A 104 11.78 4.66 -2.18
C LYS A 104 11.08 3.93 -1.05
N ILE A 105 9.89 4.38 -0.69
CA ILE A 105 9.15 3.88 0.46
C ILE A 105 7.81 3.29 0.01
N GLY A 106 7.52 2.09 0.48
CA GLY A 106 6.22 1.47 0.31
C GLY A 106 5.47 1.43 1.63
N PHE A 107 4.26 1.98 1.66
CA PHE A 107 3.35 1.80 2.78
C PHE A 107 2.52 0.56 2.52
N LEU A 108 2.65 -0.43 3.38
CA LEU A 108 2.02 -1.74 3.23
C LEU A 108 0.82 -1.86 4.17
N PHE A 109 -0.32 -2.14 3.56
CA PHE A 109 -1.58 -2.37 4.29
C PHE A 109 -1.98 -3.82 4.10
N GLY A 110 -2.28 -4.51 5.20
CA GLY A 110 -2.79 -5.86 5.17
C GLY A 110 -4.25 -5.92 4.74
N SER A 111 -4.84 -7.12 4.75
CA SER A 111 -6.24 -7.27 4.42
C SER A 111 -7.13 -6.54 5.43
N GLU A 112 -8.38 -6.25 5.04
CA GLU A 112 -9.31 -5.48 5.88
C GLU A 112 -9.60 -6.13 7.23
N ALA A 113 -9.32 -7.43 7.35
CA ALA A 113 -9.47 -8.14 8.62
C ALA A 113 -8.40 -7.77 9.64
N SER A 114 -7.36 -7.07 9.24
CA SER A 114 -6.24 -6.67 10.12
C SER A 114 -6.44 -5.24 10.59
N GLY A 115 -6.53 -5.02 11.88
CA GLY A 115 -6.63 -3.67 12.42
C GLY A 115 -5.31 -2.91 12.36
N LEU A 116 -5.40 -1.58 12.43
CA LEU A 116 -4.27 -0.67 12.48
C LEU A 116 -3.79 -0.51 13.92
N SER A 117 -3.12 -1.48 14.47
CA SER A 117 -2.65 -1.38 15.85
C SER A 117 -1.20 -0.93 15.97
N ASN A 118 -0.36 -1.27 15.00
CA ASN A 118 1.07 -1.00 15.06
C ASN A 118 1.65 -0.65 13.71
N LEU A 119 2.71 0.13 13.73
CA LEU A 119 3.53 0.40 12.55
C LEU A 119 4.83 -0.36 12.66
N SER A 120 5.29 -0.91 11.56
CA SER A 120 6.56 -1.62 11.49
C SER A 120 7.37 -1.10 10.30
N LEU A 121 8.62 -0.78 10.54
CA LEU A 121 9.55 -0.38 9.50
C LEU A 121 10.41 -1.57 9.12
N ILE A 122 10.43 -1.89 7.84
CA ILE A 122 11.21 -3.00 7.30
C ILE A 122 12.20 -2.44 6.28
N HIS A 123 13.47 -2.67 6.54
CA HIS A 123 14.52 -2.32 5.59
C HIS A 123 14.72 -3.47 4.61
N ILE A 124 14.60 -3.16 3.35
CA ILE A 124 14.71 -4.18 2.29
C ILE A 124 16.15 -4.28 1.79
#